data_b7071a6a23fa7b73c867846d205ea026
#
_entry.id   b7071a6a23fa7b73c867846d205ea026
#
_cell.length_a   1.000
_cell.length_b   1.000
_cell.length_c   1.000
_cell.angle_alpha   90.00
_cell.angle_beta   90.00
_cell.angle_gamma   90.00
#
_symmetry.space_group_name_H-M   'P 1'
#
loop_
_entity.id
_entity.type
_entity.pdbx_description
1 polymer ?
#
loop_
_entity_poly.entity_id
_entity_poly.type
_entity_poly.pdbx_seq_one_letter_code
_entity_poly.pdbx_strand_id
1 'polypeptide(L)'
;VLGRLEAEDLVSAVRGVGLGLRWEFLDELVEQTATLEREGRPRLPIDFLEVSPENYMKRGGRYPAALAWLKERYPIVTHGLTMSLGGTDPIDAEYLGDLRATVREVGSPWHSDHMCFSAVDGRVLHDLLPVAFKESNVGRVADRIKHARDALGVPMAIENVSFYWHPGRAEMGEAEFLSRVCEAADCGLMLDVNNAYVNSLNFGFDVDGWMRDAPLERVVQMHVAGHEWFEVGDAGIGRPLPPYAPGAMVIDTHGADVPDPVLLLLQRVIERTGDVPIVLERDQNVPALEGLLREMARVRAAAGGLP
;
A
#
# COMPACT_ATOMS: atom_id res chain seq x y z
N VAL A 1 12.64 19.95 -11.58
CA VAL A 1 11.51 20.66 -10.97
C VAL A 1 10.25 19.99 -11.47
N LEU A 2 9.79 18.96 -10.76
CA LEU A 2 8.52 18.32 -10.97
C LEU A 2 7.58 18.98 -9.94
N GLY A 3 6.76 19.89 -10.37
CA GLY A 3 5.91 20.70 -9.51
C GLY A 3 4.48 20.18 -9.54
N ARG A 4 3.67 20.71 -8.70
CA ARG A 4 2.25 20.52 -8.36
C ARG A 4 1.27 20.03 -9.47
N LEU A 5 1.71 19.95 -10.72
CA LEU A 5 0.96 19.42 -11.89
C LEU A 5 0.73 17.88 -11.85
N GLU A 6 1.35 17.20 -10.93
CA GLU A 6 1.66 15.78 -11.14
C GLU A 6 0.77 14.85 -10.34
N ALA A 7 0.20 15.28 -9.22
CA ALA A 7 -0.75 14.44 -8.49
C ALA A 7 -2.07 14.33 -9.26
N GLU A 8 -2.59 15.40 -9.84
CA GLU A 8 -3.82 15.38 -10.65
C GLU A 8 -3.60 14.63 -11.99
N ASP A 9 -2.45 14.82 -12.64
CA ASP A 9 -2.11 14.12 -13.88
C ASP A 9 -1.85 12.62 -13.65
N LEU A 10 -1.22 12.24 -12.55
CA LEU A 10 -0.97 10.85 -12.18
C LEU A 10 -2.27 10.11 -11.84
N VAL A 11 -3.11 10.70 -11.02
CA VAL A 11 -4.44 10.17 -10.67
C VAL A 11 -5.32 10.03 -11.91
N SER A 12 -5.08 10.82 -12.98
CA SER A 12 -5.82 10.69 -14.24
C SER A 12 -5.45 9.42 -15.02
N ALA A 13 -4.27 8.84 -14.80
CA ALA A 13 -3.78 7.68 -15.53
C ALA A 13 -4.35 6.34 -15.02
N VAL A 14 -4.66 6.27 -13.72
CA VAL A 14 -5.21 5.07 -13.06
C VAL A 14 -6.35 5.50 -12.15
N ARG A 15 -7.50 4.84 -12.25
CA ARG A 15 -8.72 5.16 -11.48
C ARG A 15 -9.44 3.90 -11.04
N GLY A 16 -10.42 4.08 -10.14
CA GLY A 16 -11.32 3.02 -9.72
C GLY A 16 -10.75 2.11 -8.67
N VAL A 17 -11.19 0.85 -8.65
CA VAL A 17 -10.81 -0.17 -7.67
C VAL A 17 -9.94 -1.22 -8.32
N GLY A 18 -8.70 -1.28 -7.89
CA GLY A 18 -7.69 -2.26 -8.29
C GLY A 18 -7.55 -3.42 -7.32
N LEU A 19 -6.74 -4.38 -7.71
CA LEU A 19 -6.43 -5.58 -6.93
C LEU A 19 -4.92 -5.75 -6.79
N GLY A 20 -4.45 -5.95 -5.56
CA GLY A 20 -3.08 -6.36 -5.28
C GLY A 20 -2.84 -7.75 -5.87
N LEU A 21 -1.95 -7.84 -6.87
CA LEU A 21 -1.70 -9.09 -7.59
C LEU A 21 -0.90 -10.06 -6.74
N ARG A 22 -1.45 -11.24 -6.51
CA ARG A 22 -0.80 -12.34 -5.77
C ARG A 22 -0.73 -13.59 -6.64
N TRP A 23 0.28 -14.42 -6.40
CA TRP A 23 0.52 -15.62 -7.21
C TRP A 23 -0.55 -16.69 -7.04
N GLU A 24 -1.27 -16.68 -5.91
CA GLU A 24 -2.31 -17.63 -5.56
C GLU A 24 -3.46 -17.65 -6.56
N PHE A 25 -3.83 -16.50 -7.11
CA PHE A 25 -4.91 -16.38 -8.09
C PHE A 25 -4.45 -15.94 -9.49
N LEU A 26 -3.13 -15.81 -9.71
CA LEU A 26 -2.59 -15.30 -10.98
C LEU A 26 -3.02 -16.13 -12.18
N ASP A 27 -2.91 -17.47 -12.08
CA ASP A 27 -3.29 -18.36 -13.16
C ASP A 27 -4.80 -18.27 -13.47
N GLU A 28 -5.63 -18.20 -12.42
CA GLU A 28 -7.08 -18.03 -12.53
C GLU A 28 -7.45 -16.70 -13.20
N LEU A 29 -6.78 -15.60 -12.81
CA LEU A 29 -6.97 -14.28 -13.41
C LEU A 29 -6.64 -14.29 -14.92
N VAL A 30 -5.51 -14.88 -15.29
CA VAL A 30 -5.09 -15.00 -16.70
C VAL A 30 -6.11 -15.85 -17.49
N GLU A 31 -6.52 -17.01 -16.98
CA GLU A 31 -7.45 -17.90 -17.65
C GLU A 31 -8.84 -17.27 -17.84
N GLN A 32 -9.39 -16.66 -16.79
CA GLN A 32 -10.69 -16.00 -16.85
C GLN A 32 -10.67 -14.80 -17.80
N THR A 33 -9.62 -13.95 -17.73
CA THR A 33 -9.47 -12.80 -18.62
C THR A 33 -9.38 -13.26 -20.09
N ALA A 34 -8.54 -14.27 -20.39
CA ALA A 34 -8.40 -14.82 -21.74
C ALA A 34 -9.70 -15.45 -22.26
N THR A 35 -10.48 -16.07 -21.38
CA THR A 35 -11.77 -16.67 -21.74
C THR A 35 -12.78 -15.60 -22.11
N LEU A 36 -12.92 -14.55 -21.31
CA LEU A 36 -13.81 -13.43 -21.57
C LEU A 36 -13.45 -12.71 -22.88
N GLU A 37 -12.16 -12.52 -23.17
CA GLU A 37 -11.69 -11.94 -24.43
C GLU A 37 -12.09 -12.80 -25.64
N ARG A 38 -11.89 -14.12 -25.57
CA ARG A 38 -12.28 -15.05 -26.65
C ARG A 38 -13.79 -15.08 -26.91
N GLU A 39 -14.57 -14.87 -25.85
CA GLU A 39 -16.04 -14.85 -25.92
C GLU A 39 -16.60 -13.46 -26.29
N GLY A 40 -15.76 -12.44 -26.42
CA GLY A 40 -16.18 -11.07 -26.67
C GLY A 40 -17.00 -10.47 -25.53
N ARG A 41 -16.80 -10.96 -24.31
CA ARG A 41 -17.48 -10.52 -23.09
C ARG A 41 -16.70 -9.39 -22.42
N PRO A 42 -17.38 -8.56 -21.60
CA PRO A 42 -16.73 -7.54 -20.79
C PRO A 42 -15.61 -8.13 -19.92
N ARG A 43 -14.57 -7.35 -19.66
CA ARG A 43 -13.48 -7.72 -18.75
C ARG A 43 -14.00 -7.94 -17.33
N LEU A 44 -13.17 -8.62 -16.52
CA LEU A 44 -13.40 -8.67 -15.08
C LEU A 44 -13.48 -7.24 -14.49
N PRO A 45 -14.27 -7.02 -13.45
CA PRO A 45 -14.44 -5.71 -12.83
C PRO A 45 -13.21 -5.33 -11.97
N ILE A 46 -12.05 -5.33 -12.59
CA ILE A 46 -10.75 -4.91 -12.05
C ILE A 46 -10.29 -3.74 -12.90
N ASP A 47 -10.11 -2.57 -12.30
CA ASP A 47 -9.76 -1.37 -13.05
C ASP A 47 -8.26 -1.29 -13.32
N PHE A 48 -7.44 -1.76 -12.38
CA PHE A 48 -5.98 -1.84 -12.47
C PHE A 48 -5.44 -2.92 -11.54
N LEU A 49 -4.16 -3.24 -11.67
CA LEU A 49 -3.46 -4.18 -10.79
C LEU A 49 -2.31 -3.47 -10.09
N GLU A 50 -2.09 -3.84 -8.83
CA GLU A 50 -0.88 -3.46 -8.12
C GLU A 50 0.07 -4.65 -8.00
N VAL A 51 1.36 -4.41 -8.18
CA VAL A 51 2.39 -5.44 -8.07
C VAL A 51 3.52 -5.01 -7.16
N SER A 52 4.02 -5.94 -6.37
CA SER A 52 5.28 -5.78 -5.65
C SER A 52 6.43 -6.15 -6.60
N PRO A 53 7.21 -5.17 -7.06
CA PRO A 53 8.24 -5.41 -8.10
C PRO A 53 9.29 -6.42 -7.66
N GLU A 54 9.61 -6.52 -6.38
CA GLU A 54 10.58 -7.48 -5.84
C GLU A 54 10.21 -8.94 -6.12
N ASN A 55 8.91 -9.21 -6.30
CA ASN A 55 8.43 -10.53 -6.68
C ASN A 55 8.76 -10.90 -8.12
N TYR A 56 9.12 -9.92 -8.96
CA TYR A 56 9.38 -10.08 -10.39
C TYR A 56 10.82 -9.75 -10.82
N MET A 57 11.52 -8.92 -10.04
CA MET A 57 12.91 -8.52 -10.32
C MET A 57 13.83 -9.73 -10.47
N LYS A 58 14.66 -9.73 -11.53
CA LYS A 58 15.64 -10.80 -11.83
C LYS A 58 15.01 -12.20 -11.96
N ARG A 59 13.72 -12.30 -12.18
CA ARG A 59 13.01 -13.57 -12.35
C ARG A 59 12.66 -13.82 -13.81
N GLY A 60 12.69 -15.09 -14.18
CA GLY A 60 12.15 -15.62 -15.43
C GLY A 60 11.00 -16.59 -15.17
N GLY A 61 10.49 -17.16 -16.28
CA GLY A 61 9.46 -18.20 -16.19
C GLY A 61 8.02 -17.64 -16.19
N ARG A 62 7.10 -18.42 -15.62
CA ARG A 62 5.65 -18.18 -15.80
C ARG A 62 5.14 -16.87 -15.17
N TYR A 63 5.64 -16.48 -14.01
CA TYR A 63 5.13 -15.31 -13.29
C TYR A 63 5.42 -13.99 -14.03
N PRO A 64 6.68 -13.70 -14.46
CA PRO A 64 6.94 -12.54 -15.30
C PRO A 64 6.23 -12.59 -16.65
N ALA A 65 6.09 -13.78 -17.26
CA ALA A 65 5.35 -13.93 -18.52
C ALA A 65 3.86 -13.60 -18.35
N ALA A 66 3.24 -14.04 -17.24
CA ALA A 66 1.86 -13.70 -16.92
C ALA A 66 1.69 -12.20 -16.66
N LEU A 67 2.61 -11.57 -15.91
CA LEU A 67 2.60 -10.13 -15.68
C LEU A 67 2.74 -9.36 -17.01
N ALA A 68 3.67 -9.76 -17.88
CA ALA A 68 3.85 -9.17 -19.20
C ALA A 68 2.58 -9.28 -20.06
N TRP A 69 1.82 -10.36 -19.92
CA TRP A 69 0.53 -10.56 -20.61
C TRP A 69 -0.58 -9.69 -19.98
N LEU A 70 -0.61 -9.57 -18.65
CA LEU A 70 -1.62 -8.78 -17.92
C LEU A 70 -1.45 -7.27 -18.15
N LYS A 71 -0.23 -6.74 -18.21
CA LYS A 71 0.03 -5.31 -18.42
C LYS A 71 -0.51 -4.76 -19.74
N GLU A 72 -0.71 -5.63 -20.75
CA GLU A 72 -1.34 -5.25 -22.02
C GLU A 72 -2.87 -5.08 -21.88
N ARG A 73 -3.43 -5.45 -20.71
CA ARG A 73 -4.87 -5.54 -20.46
C ARG A 73 -5.35 -4.68 -19.32
N TYR A 74 -4.50 -4.51 -18.31
CA TYR A 74 -4.77 -3.74 -17.11
C TYR A 74 -3.65 -2.73 -16.89
N PRO A 75 -3.95 -1.48 -16.53
CA PRO A 75 -2.96 -0.57 -15.96
C PRO A 75 -2.27 -1.24 -14.78
N ILE A 76 -0.96 -1.02 -14.62
CA ILE A 76 -0.19 -1.55 -13.49
C ILE A 76 0.37 -0.39 -12.69
N VAL A 77 0.23 -0.48 -11.36
CA VAL A 77 0.97 0.35 -10.40
C VAL A 77 1.93 -0.52 -9.60
N THR A 78 2.98 0.07 -9.07
CA THR A 78 4.00 -0.65 -8.30
C THR A 78 4.06 -0.17 -6.86
N HIS A 79 4.08 -1.14 -5.94
CA HIS A 79 4.23 -0.93 -4.51
C HIS A 79 5.37 -1.80 -3.97
N GLY A 80 6.43 -1.16 -3.44
CA GLY A 80 7.66 -1.81 -2.99
C GLY A 80 7.59 -2.32 -1.56
N LEU A 81 8.44 -3.30 -1.26
CA LEU A 81 8.47 -3.99 0.04
C LEU A 81 9.76 -3.73 0.83
N THR A 82 10.87 -3.42 0.16
CA THR A 82 12.20 -3.57 0.77
C THR A 82 13.12 -2.36 0.66
N MET A 83 12.63 -1.23 0.17
CA MET A 83 13.45 -0.02 0.03
C MET A 83 13.94 0.54 1.37
N SER A 84 13.22 0.24 2.45
CA SER A 84 13.60 0.66 3.81
C SER A 84 13.77 2.18 3.92
N LEU A 85 12.76 2.95 3.48
CA LEU A 85 12.78 4.42 3.44
C LEU A 85 13.12 5.04 4.80
N GLY A 86 12.69 4.41 5.88
CA GLY A 86 13.01 4.81 7.25
C GLY A 86 14.39 4.36 7.76
N GLY A 87 15.13 3.58 6.98
CA GLY A 87 16.43 3.04 7.36
C GLY A 87 17.56 4.08 7.43
N THR A 88 18.70 3.68 7.97
CA THR A 88 19.92 4.48 8.04
C THR A 88 20.97 4.05 7.04
N ASP A 89 20.95 2.81 6.60
CA ASP A 89 21.87 2.29 5.60
C ASP A 89 21.64 2.95 4.24
N PRO A 90 22.64 3.13 3.40
CA PRO A 90 22.42 3.55 2.02
C PRO A 90 21.45 2.61 1.30
N ILE A 91 20.58 3.16 0.45
CA ILE A 91 19.75 2.31 -0.42
C ILE A 91 20.69 1.67 -1.45
N ASP A 92 20.56 0.36 -1.63
CA ASP A 92 21.40 -0.39 -2.56
C ASP A 92 21.16 0.09 -4.01
N ALA A 93 22.25 0.49 -4.69
CA ALA A 93 22.19 1.00 -6.04
C ALA A 93 21.81 -0.10 -7.07
N GLU A 94 22.18 -1.35 -6.84
CA GLU A 94 21.79 -2.48 -7.68
C GLU A 94 20.28 -2.72 -7.55
N TYR A 95 19.76 -2.75 -6.33
CA TYR A 95 18.33 -2.83 -6.06
C TYR A 95 17.55 -1.71 -6.77
N LEU A 96 18.00 -0.44 -6.65
CA LEU A 96 17.33 0.67 -7.33
C LEU A 96 17.37 0.53 -8.86
N GLY A 97 18.47 -0.02 -9.40
CA GLY A 97 18.59 -0.31 -10.83
C GLY A 97 17.58 -1.35 -11.32
N ASP A 98 17.42 -2.44 -10.58
CA ASP A 98 16.47 -3.51 -10.89
C ASP A 98 15.03 -3.05 -10.72
N LEU A 99 14.75 -2.31 -9.64
CA LEU A 99 13.44 -1.72 -9.38
C LEU A 99 13.04 -0.78 -10.52
N ARG A 100 13.95 0.13 -10.92
CA ARG A 100 13.72 1.03 -12.06
C ARG A 100 13.41 0.27 -13.35
N ALA A 101 14.12 -0.83 -13.62
CA ALA A 101 13.88 -1.65 -14.80
C ALA A 101 12.46 -2.23 -14.77
N THR A 102 12.04 -2.77 -13.63
CA THR A 102 10.72 -3.37 -13.45
C THR A 102 9.61 -2.32 -13.52
N VAL A 103 9.74 -1.18 -12.83
CA VAL A 103 8.78 -0.06 -12.87
C VAL A 103 8.55 0.42 -14.31
N ARG A 104 9.64 0.56 -15.08
CA ARG A 104 9.57 0.94 -16.50
C ARG A 104 8.95 -0.15 -17.37
N GLU A 105 9.29 -1.40 -17.12
CA GLU A 105 8.76 -2.53 -17.89
C GLU A 105 7.24 -2.63 -17.76
N VAL A 106 6.71 -2.46 -16.55
CA VAL A 106 5.25 -2.51 -16.34
C VAL A 106 4.55 -1.20 -16.67
N GLY A 107 5.31 -0.11 -16.84
CA GLY A 107 4.77 1.22 -17.17
C GLY A 107 4.04 1.88 -16.01
N SER A 108 4.47 1.61 -14.78
CA SER A 108 3.86 2.22 -13.60
C SER A 108 4.03 3.74 -13.61
N PRO A 109 2.95 4.52 -13.43
CA PRO A 109 3.03 5.99 -13.45
C PRO A 109 3.65 6.57 -12.18
N TRP A 110 3.67 5.85 -11.08
CA TRP A 110 4.37 6.15 -9.82
C TRP A 110 4.87 4.86 -9.18
N HIS A 111 5.70 5.02 -8.15
CA HIS A 111 6.08 3.94 -7.26
C HIS A 111 5.77 4.34 -5.82
N SER A 112 5.17 3.45 -5.04
CA SER A 112 4.97 3.62 -3.60
C SER A 112 5.83 2.64 -2.81
N ASP A 113 6.22 3.01 -1.59
CA ASP A 113 6.92 2.14 -0.65
C ASP A 113 6.61 2.55 0.80
N HIS A 114 6.83 1.66 1.72
CA HIS A 114 6.46 1.79 3.13
C HIS A 114 7.32 2.81 3.89
N MET A 115 6.68 3.59 4.77
CA MET A 115 7.32 4.50 5.72
C MET A 115 7.87 3.73 6.92
N CYS A 116 8.76 2.80 6.66
CA CYS A 116 9.34 1.88 7.64
C CYS A 116 10.85 1.70 7.44
N PHE A 117 11.50 1.00 8.36
CA PHE A 117 12.78 0.38 8.07
C PHE A 117 12.63 -1.15 8.07
N SER A 118 13.18 -1.77 7.04
CA SER A 118 13.18 -3.22 6.83
C SER A 118 14.58 -3.81 6.71
N ALA A 119 15.61 -2.99 6.94
CA ALA A 119 17.01 -3.42 6.93
C ALA A 119 17.87 -2.59 7.90
N VAL A 120 18.83 -3.23 8.53
CA VAL A 120 19.84 -2.62 9.44
C VAL A 120 21.17 -3.34 9.27
N ASP A 121 22.27 -2.60 9.14
CA ASP A 121 23.64 -3.11 8.98
C ASP A 121 23.73 -4.18 7.87
N GLY A 122 23.08 -3.93 6.73
CA GLY A 122 23.05 -4.84 5.58
C GLY A 122 22.25 -6.13 5.80
N ARG A 123 21.49 -6.24 6.88
CA ARG A 123 20.62 -7.38 7.17
C ARG A 123 19.17 -7.00 6.93
N VAL A 124 18.50 -7.74 6.06
CA VAL A 124 17.06 -7.59 5.81
C VAL A 124 16.28 -8.20 6.98
N LEU A 125 15.36 -7.43 7.50
CA LEU A 125 14.36 -7.86 8.47
C LEU A 125 13.11 -8.24 7.67
N HIS A 126 12.43 -9.31 8.05
CA HIS A 126 11.20 -9.72 7.38
C HIS A 126 9.96 -9.06 8.00
N ASP A 127 10.13 -7.82 8.46
CA ASP A 127 9.11 -7.01 9.10
C ASP A 127 9.23 -5.53 8.69
N LEU A 128 8.10 -4.82 8.71
CA LEU A 128 8.01 -3.39 8.49
C LEU A 128 8.07 -2.68 9.84
N LEU A 129 9.25 -2.24 10.25
CA LEU A 129 9.45 -1.63 11.57
C LEU A 129 9.23 -0.12 11.52
N PRO A 130 8.51 0.45 12.51
CA PRO A 130 8.15 1.86 12.51
C PRO A 130 9.36 2.78 12.69
N VAL A 131 9.31 3.95 12.07
CA VAL A 131 10.27 5.03 12.25
C VAL A 131 9.88 5.88 13.47
N ALA A 132 10.84 6.32 14.26
CA ALA A 132 10.54 7.27 15.34
C ALA A 132 10.09 8.61 14.74
N PHE A 133 8.91 9.09 15.16
CA PHE A 133 8.33 10.35 14.70
C PHE A 133 9.03 11.55 15.36
N LYS A 134 10.20 11.89 14.82
CA LYS A 134 11.09 12.95 15.32
C LYS A 134 11.49 13.89 14.20
N GLU A 135 11.71 15.13 14.53
CA GLU A 135 12.18 16.16 13.60
C GLU A 135 13.46 15.73 12.87
N SER A 136 14.40 15.13 13.61
CA SER A 136 15.67 14.65 13.04
C SER A 136 15.51 13.56 11.96
N ASN A 137 14.38 12.85 11.92
CA ASN A 137 14.10 11.82 10.94
C ASN A 137 13.39 12.36 9.68
N VAL A 138 12.71 13.52 9.77
CA VAL A 138 11.99 14.10 8.63
C VAL A 138 12.94 14.33 7.46
N GLY A 139 14.02 15.10 7.66
CA GLY A 139 15.00 15.40 6.60
C GLY A 139 15.67 14.15 6.05
N ARG A 140 16.08 13.22 6.93
CA ARG A 140 16.73 11.97 6.52
C ARG A 140 15.83 11.11 5.63
N VAL A 141 14.58 10.93 6.01
CA VAL A 141 13.63 10.16 5.22
C VAL A 141 13.31 10.87 3.91
N ALA A 142 13.08 12.18 3.95
CA ALA A 142 12.82 12.97 2.75
C ALA A 142 13.97 12.90 1.73
N ASP A 143 15.22 12.94 2.19
CA ASP A 143 16.39 12.82 1.29
C ASP A 143 16.49 11.43 0.66
N ARG A 144 16.09 10.37 1.38
CA ARG A 144 16.04 9.00 0.83
C ARG A 144 14.94 8.86 -0.23
N ILE A 145 13.77 9.44 0.02
CA ILE A 145 12.66 9.47 -0.96
C ILE A 145 13.09 10.20 -2.24
N LYS A 146 13.74 11.38 -2.12
CA LYS A 146 14.26 12.12 -3.27
C LYS A 146 15.28 11.30 -4.05
N HIS A 147 16.22 10.64 -3.34
CA HIS A 147 17.21 9.79 -3.96
C HIS A 147 16.57 8.64 -4.74
N ALA A 148 15.59 7.95 -4.14
CA ALA A 148 14.84 6.88 -4.80
C ALA A 148 14.07 7.40 -6.02
N ARG A 149 13.31 8.50 -5.88
CA ARG A 149 12.60 9.15 -6.99
C ARG A 149 13.52 9.47 -8.16
N ASP A 150 14.65 10.09 -7.88
CA ASP A 150 15.63 10.49 -8.92
C ASP A 150 16.24 9.26 -9.60
N ALA A 151 16.49 8.19 -8.86
CA ALA A 151 16.98 6.93 -9.39
C ALA A 151 15.93 6.21 -10.25
N LEU A 152 14.68 6.15 -9.81
CA LEU A 152 13.59 5.47 -10.51
C LEU A 152 13.12 6.25 -11.73
N GLY A 153 13.09 7.58 -11.64
CA GLY A 153 12.61 8.48 -12.70
C GLY A 153 11.10 8.52 -12.83
N VAL A 154 10.38 8.15 -11.76
CA VAL A 154 8.93 8.29 -11.62
C VAL A 154 8.62 8.95 -10.26
N PRO A 155 7.44 9.58 -10.10
CA PRO A 155 6.98 10.07 -8.81
C PRO A 155 6.97 8.98 -7.74
N MET A 156 7.20 9.38 -6.48
CA MET A 156 7.17 8.51 -5.32
C MET A 156 5.99 8.84 -4.42
N ALA A 157 5.42 7.81 -3.81
CA ALA A 157 4.49 7.94 -2.69
C ALA A 157 4.98 7.11 -1.51
N ILE A 158 4.65 7.54 -0.29
CA ILE A 158 4.97 6.81 0.94
C ILE A 158 3.70 6.30 1.58
N GLU A 159 3.79 5.12 2.19
CA GLU A 159 2.67 4.51 2.89
C GLU A 159 2.80 4.65 4.40
N ASN A 160 1.68 4.96 5.08
CA ASN A 160 1.56 4.81 6.52
C ASN A 160 1.45 3.33 6.90
N VAL A 161 2.30 2.86 7.79
CA VAL A 161 2.37 1.45 8.17
C VAL A 161 1.62 1.17 9.46
N SER A 162 1.10 -0.06 9.62
CA SER A 162 0.69 -0.55 10.93
C SER A 162 1.92 -0.77 11.81
N PHE A 163 1.79 -0.46 13.11
CA PHE A 163 2.85 -0.72 14.08
C PHE A 163 2.26 -1.12 15.44
N TYR A 164 3.07 -1.80 16.25
CA TYR A 164 2.62 -2.41 17.51
C TYR A 164 3.38 -1.89 18.73
N TRP A 165 4.33 -0.98 18.51
CA TRP A 165 5.13 -0.30 19.53
C TRP A 165 5.75 0.98 18.95
N HIS A 166 6.08 1.92 19.82
CA HIS A 166 6.77 3.15 19.42
C HIS A 166 8.29 2.98 19.57
N PRO A 167 9.10 3.29 18.54
CA PRO A 167 10.55 3.23 18.63
C PRO A 167 11.11 4.44 19.40
N GLY A 168 10.97 4.41 20.71
CA GLY A 168 11.37 5.48 21.61
C GLY A 168 10.30 6.59 21.75
N ARG A 169 10.73 7.76 22.25
CA ARG A 169 9.81 8.89 22.48
C ARG A 169 9.55 9.62 21.16
N ALA A 170 8.29 9.74 20.78
CA ALA A 170 7.87 10.58 19.68
C ALA A 170 7.90 12.08 20.07
N GLU A 171 8.21 12.94 19.10
CA GLU A 171 8.18 14.41 19.24
C GLU A 171 6.93 15.00 18.59
N MET A 172 6.27 14.23 17.72
CA MET A 172 5.04 14.59 17.01
C MET A 172 4.18 13.35 16.75
N GLY A 173 2.93 13.55 16.33
CA GLY A 173 2.04 12.47 15.87
C GLY A 173 2.47 11.89 14.52
N GLU A 174 1.97 10.69 14.20
CA GLU A 174 2.23 10.04 12.91
C GLU A 174 1.76 10.90 11.73
N ALA A 175 0.51 11.40 11.79
CA ALA A 175 -0.05 12.23 10.72
C ALA A 175 0.78 13.50 10.44
N GLU A 176 1.24 14.16 11.51
CA GLU A 176 2.14 15.31 11.40
C GLU A 176 3.50 14.92 10.80
N PHE A 177 4.05 13.77 11.22
CA PHE A 177 5.31 13.28 10.69
C PHE A 177 5.21 12.98 9.18
N LEU A 178 4.15 12.28 8.75
CA LEU A 178 3.87 12.01 7.34
C LEU A 178 3.72 13.31 6.55
N SER A 179 2.96 14.28 7.07
CA SER A 179 2.78 15.59 6.43
C SER A 179 4.12 16.28 6.18
N ARG A 180 4.97 16.35 7.21
CA ARG A 180 6.29 16.97 7.11
C ARG A 180 7.23 16.25 6.15
N VAL A 181 7.21 14.91 6.15
CA VAL A 181 8.01 14.11 5.22
C VAL A 181 7.53 14.32 3.79
N CYS A 182 6.23 14.24 3.54
CA CYS A 182 5.66 14.46 2.21
C CYS A 182 5.98 15.86 1.68
N GLU A 183 5.89 16.88 2.52
CA GLU A 183 6.26 18.26 2.15
C GLU A 183 7.75 18.37 1.86
N ALA A 184 8.62 17.86 2.75
CA ALA A 184 10.07 17.95 2.60
C ALA A 184 10.60 17.14 1.41
N ALA A 185 9.99 16.00 1.09
CA ALA A 185 10.36 15.15 -0.04
C ALA A 185 9.73 15.59 -1.36
N ASP A 186 8.65 16.37 -1.30
CA ASP A 186 7.75 16.63 -2.41
C ASP A 186 7.27 15.31 -3.05
N CYS A 187 6.64 14.46 -2.24
CA CYS A 187 6.12 13.16 -2.63
C CYS A 187 4.63 13.02 -2.31
N GLY A 188 3.99 12.01 -2.89
CA GLY A 188 2.63 11.61 -2.60
C GLY A 188 2.50 10.81 -1.30
N LEU A 189 1.26 10.65 -0.84
CA LEU A 189 0.86 9.70 0.19
C LEU A 189 0.12 8.55 -0.50
N MET A 190 0.53 7.33 -0.28
CA MET A 190 -0.27 6.14 -0.45
C MET A 190 -0.89 5.85 0.92
N LEU A 191 -2.20 6.12 1.03
CA LEU A 191 -2.89 6.01 2.31
C LEU A 191 -3.45 4.61 2.50
N ASP A 192 -2.90 3.85 3.42
CA ASP A 192 -3.56 2.64 3.90
C ASP A 192 -4.56 3.00 5.00
N VAL A 193 -5.85 2.82 4.66
CA VAL A 193 -6.99 3.12 5.54
C VAL A 193 -7.10 2.10 6.67
N ASN A 194 -6.74 0.83 6.40
CA ASN A 194 -6.72 -0.23 7.41
C ASN A 194 -5.62 0.00 8.44
N ASN A 195 -4.41 0.39 8.00
CA ASN A 195 -3.29 0.68 8.90
C ASN A 195 -3.60 1.82 9.88
N ALA A 196 -4.20 2.90 9.39
CA ALA A 196 -4.63 4.00 10.24
C ALA A 196 -5.70 3.54 11.24
N TYR A 197 -6.65 2.69 10.81
CA TYR A 197 -7.68 2.13 11.68
C TYR A 197 -7.08 1.17 12.73
N VAL A 198 -6.22 0.24 12.34
CA VAL A 198 -5.51 -0.70 13.22
C VAL A 198 -4.70 0.06 14.28
N ASN A 199 -3.92 1.05 13.86
CA ASN A 199 -3.15 1.88 14.78
C ASN A 199 -4.06 2.62 15.78
N SER A 200 -5.21 3.15 15.33
CA SER A 200 -6.15 3.84 16.22
C SER A 200 -6.70 2.94 17.30
N LEU A 201 -6.98 1.67 16.98
CA LEU A 201 -7.47 0.69 17.95
C LEU A 201 -6.37 0.27 18.95
N ASN A 202 -5.16 0.01 18.46
CA ASN A 202 -4.06 -0.45 19.30
C ASN A 202 -3.53 0.63 20.23
N PHE A 203 -3.53 1.90 19.80
CA PHE A 203 -3.00 3.02 20.59
C PHE A 203 -4.07 3.94 21.19
N GLY A 204 -5.36 3.70 20.89
CA GLY A 204 -6.48 4.39 21.50
C GLY A 204 -6.61 5.87 21.09
N PHE A 205 -6.23 6.24 19.88
CA PHE A 205 -6.40 7.61 19.37
C PHE A 205 -7.64 7.75 18.46
N ASP A 206 -8.11 8.98 18.30
CA ASP A 206 -9.19 9.32 17.39
C ASP A 206 -8.72 9.27 15.93
N VAL A 207 -9.17 8.26 15.18
CA VAL A 207 -8.80 8.10 13.77
C VAL A 207 -9.32 9.25 12.90
N ASP A 208 -10.46 9.84 13.22
CA ASP A 208 -10.96 11.02 12.48
C ASP A 208 -10.08 12.25 12.75
N GLY A 209 -9.53 12.37 13.97
CA GLY A 209 -8.51 13.35 14.29
C GLY A 209 -7.24 13.15 13.49
N TRP A 210 -6.76 11.92 13.44
CA TRP A 210 -5.59 11.54 12.66
C TRP A 210 -5.78 11.88 11.16
N MET A 211 -6.96 11.55 10.60
CA MET A 211 -7.30 11.88 9.22
C MET A 211 -7.40 13.40 8.96
N ARG A 212 -7.73 14.21 9.97
CA ARG A 212 -7.71 15.69 9.81
C ARG A 212 -6.30 16.24 9.68
N ASP A 213 -5.35 15.62 10.35
CA ASP A 213 -3.95 16.08 10.43
C ASP A 213 -3.06 15.45 9.33
N ALA A 214 -3.52 14.35 8.71
CA ALA A 214 -2.83 13.71 7.61
C ALA A 214 -2.89 14.55 6.32
N PRO A 215 -1.84 14.50 5.45
CA PRO A 215 -1.76 15.29 4.22
C PRO A 215 -2.65 14.69 3.11
N LEU A 216 -3.97 14.70 3.31
CA LEU A 216 -4.92 14.06 2.40
C LEU A 216 -4.92 14.66 0.99
N GLU A 217 -4.51 15.91 0.84
CA GLU A 217 -4.33 16.57 -0.47
C GLU A 217 -3.16 15.99 -1.28
N ARG A 218 -2.32 15.16 -0.65
CA ARG A 218 -1.20 14.46 -1.29
C ARG A 218 -1.48 12.99 -1.56
N VAL A 219 -2.69 12.51 -1.25
CA VAL A 219 -3.06 11.11 -1.50
C VAL A 219 -3.14 10.88 -3.01
N VAL A 220 -2.36 9.91 -3.48
CA VAL A 220 -2.33 9.48 -4.89
C VAL A 220 -2.93 8.09 -5.08
N GLN A 221 -3.03 7.32 -4.02
CA GLN A 221 -3.57 5.96 -3.98
C GLN A 221 -3.99 5.61 -2.56
N MET A 222 -4.96 4.72 -2.42
CA MET A 222 -5.37 4.16 -1.13
C MET A 222 -5.27 2.65 -1.14
N HIS A 223 -4.93 2.07 0.02
CA HIS A 223 -5.11 0.65 0.31
C HIS A 223 -6.28 0.43 1.25
N VAL A 224 -6.96 -0.69 1.09
CA VAL A 224 -7.92 -1.26 2.02
C VAL A 224 -7.65 -2.75 2.17
N ALA A 225 -7.64 -3.22 3.40
CA ALA A 225 -7.38 -4.59 3.75
C ALA A 225 -8.23 -5.03 4.96
N GLY A 226 -8.18 -6.30 5.28
CA GLY A 226 -8.75 -6.85 6.50
C GLY A 226 -7.70 -7.10 7.57
N HIS A 227 -8.11 -7.03 8.82
CA HIS A 227 -7.30 -7.29 9.99
C HIS A 227 -7.95 -8.36 10.89
N GLU A 228 -7.15 -8.91 11.80
CA GLU A 228 -7.61 -9.93 12.74
C GLU A 228 -7.21 -9.57 14.17
N TRP A 229 -7.89 -10.16 15.13
CA TRP A 229 -7.71 -9.90 16.56
C TRP A 229 -7.01 -11.08 17.21
N PHE A 230 -5.98 -10.81 18.01
CA PHE A 230 -5.19 -11.83 18.67
C PHE A 230 -4.98 -11.55 20.15
N GLU A 231 -4.90 -12.62 20.93
CA GLU A 231 -4.37 -12.58 22.28
C GLU A 231 -2.87 -12.23 22.22
N VAL A 232 -2.41 -11.32 23.06
CA VAL A 232 -0.99 -10.98 23.17
C VAL A 232 -0.54 -11.21 24.60
N GLY A 233 0.52 -11.96 24.77
CA GLY A 233 1.13 -12.28 26.06
C GLY A 233 2.66 -12.22 25.99
N ASP A 234 3.32 -12.59 27.10
CA ASP A 234 4.78 -12.56 27.21
C ASP A 234 5.49 -13.42 26.14
N ALA A 235 4.79 -14.42 25.59
CA ALA A 235 5.30 -15.30 24.53
C ALA A 235 5.08 -14.73 23.10
N GLY A 236 4.50 -13.53 22.99
CA GLY A 236 4.15 -12.89 21.70
C GLY A 236 2.69 -13.04 21.31
N ILE A 237 2.41 -13.09 20.00
CA ILE A 237 1.07 -13.23 19.44
C ILE A 237 0.56 -14.65 19.69
N GLY A 238 -0.58 -14.76 20.38
CA GLY A 238 -1.23 -16.01 20.74
C GLY A 238 -2.34 -16.42 19.77
N ARG A 239 -3.44 -16.97 20.33
CA ARG A 239 -4.59 -17.42 19.54
C ARG A 239 -5.43 -16.26 19.00
N PRO A 240 -6.14 -16.46 17.87
CA PRO A 240 -7.15 -15.52 17.41
C PRO A 240 -8.25 -15.28 18.46
N LEU A 241 -8.71 -14.04 18.55
CA LEU A 241 -9.82 -13.63 19.42
C LEU A 241 -10.93 -12.99 18.58
N PRO A 242 -12.17 -12.97 19.11
CA PRO A 242 -13.25 -12.19 18.49
C PRO A 242 -12.89 -10.69 18.51
N PRO A 243 -13.44 -9.91 17.56
CA PRO A 243 -13.28 -8.46 17.55
C PRO A 243 -13.65 -7.82 18.91
N TYR A 244 -12.82 -6.84 19.31
CA TYR A 244 -12.98 -6.07 20.56
C TYR A 244 -12.94 -6.90 21.84
N ALA A 245 -12.40 -8.12 21.82
CA ALA A 245 -12.20 -8.89 23.03
C ALA A 245 -11.23 -8.16 24.00
N PRO A 246 -11.49 -8.17 25.31
CA PRO A 246 -10.58 -7.55 26.27
C PRO A 246 -9.17 -8.12 26.18
N GLY A 247 -8.15 -7.25 26.11
CA GLY A 247 -6.75 -7.63 26.01
C GLY A 247 -6.32 -8.15 24.63
N ALA A 248 -7.19 -8.06 23.62
CA ALA A 248 -6.81 -8.36 22.24
C ALA A 248 -6.03 -7.20 21.60
N MET A 249 -5.07 -7.55 20.77
CA MET A 249 -4.40 -6.65 19.83
C MET A 249 -4.94 -6.89 18.43
N VAL A 250 -5.08 -5.84 17.66
CA VAL A 250 -5.45 -5.91 16.25
C VAL A 250 -4.18 -6.04 15.44
N ILE A 251 -4.11 -7.06 14.61
CA ILE A 251 -2.98 -7.32 13.73
C ILE A 251 -3.43 -7.11 12.29
N ASP A 252 -2.69 -6.31 11.58
CA ASP A 252 -2.85 -6.04 10.16
C ASP A 252 -2.34 -7.24 9.36
N THR A 253 -3.21 -8.22 9.18
CA THR A 253 -2.85 -9.51 8.56
C THR A 253 -3.10 -9.53 7.06
N HIS A 254 -3.94 -8.63 6.55
CA HIS A 254 -4.49 -8.72 5.18
C HIS A 254 -5.07 -10.13 4.88
N GLY A 255 -5.50 -10.84 5.92
CA GLY A 255 -5.96 -12.23 5.86
C GLY A 255 -7.48 -12.41 5.98
N ALA A 256 -8.19 -11.33 6.29
CA ALA A 256 -9.65 -11.28 6.45
C ALA A 256 -10.28 -10.32 5.43
N ASP A 257 -11.60 -10.38 5.30
CA ASP A 257 -12.34 -9.42 4.49
C ASP A 257 -12.28 -8.02 5.12
N VAL A 258 -12.30 -6.98 4.26
CA VAL A 258 -12.34 -5.58 4.71
C VAL A 258 -13.56 -5.38 5.61
N PRO A 259 -13.38 -5.02 6.89
CA PRO A 259 -14.50 -4.88 7.81
C PRO A 259 -15.25 -3.56 7.57
N ASP A 260 -16.54 -3.54 7.91
CA ASP A 260 -17.38 -2.36 7.70
C ASP A 260 -16.84 -1.06 8.31
N PRO A 261 -16.20 -1.04 9.51
CA PRO A 261 -15.60 0.18 10.02
C PRO A 261 -14.51 0.77 9.11
N VAL A 262 -13.70 -0.06 8.44
CA VAL A 262 -12.69 0.39 7.47
C VAL A 262 -13.36 0.94 6.22
N LEU A 263 -14.41 0.29 5.73
CA LEU A 263 -15.21 0.81 4.59
C LEU A 263 -15.87 2.15 4.92
N LEU A 264 -16.39 2.32 6.14
CA LEU A 264 -16.94 3.60 6.59
C LEU A 264 -15.86 4.70 6.72
N LEU A 265 -14.66 4.33 7.15
CA LEU A 265 -13.54 5.26 7.18
C LEU A 265 -13.12 5.66 5.77
N LEU A 266 -13.04 4.69 4.84
CA LEU A 266 -12.77 4.94 3.43
C LEU A 266 -13.73 5.97 2.83
N GLN A 267 -15.05 5.85 3.08
CA GLN A 267 -16.04 6.82 2.59
C GLN A 267 -15.72 8.24 3.05
N ARG A 268 -15.40 8.42 4.35
CA ARG A 268 -15.04 9.73 4.92
C ARG A 268 -13.74 10.29 4.34
N VAL A 269 -12.79 9.42 4.00
CA VAL A 269 -11.56 9.85 3.35
C VAL A 269 -11.83 10.33 1.93
N ILE A 270 -12.61 9.58 1.15
CA ILE A 270 -12.96 9.92 -0.23
C ILE A 270 -13.71 11.26 -0.31
N GLU A 271 -14.58 11.58 0.66
CA GLU A 271 -15.23 12.90 0.73
C GLU A 271 -14.23 14.08 0.75
N ARG A 272 -12.99 13.82 1.18
CA ARG A 272 -11.93 14.83 1.30
C ARG A 272 -10.88 14.75 0.19
N THR A 273 -10.53 13.56 -0.24
CA THR A 273 -9.51 13.33 -1.29
C THR A 273 -10.09 13.41 -2.69
N GLY A 274 -11.39 13.16 -2.84
CA GLY A 274 -12.02 12.94 -4.14
C GLY A 274 -11.71 11.54 -4.69
N ASP A 275 -11.84 11.40 -6.01
CA ASP A 275 -11.67 10.14 -6.74
C ASP A 275 -10.18 9.77 -6.88
N VAL A 276 -9.69 8.91 -6.00
CA VAL A 276 -8.31 8.39 -5.98
C VAL A 276 -8.35 6.88 -6.18
N PRO A 277 -7.37 6.27 -6.89
CA PRO A 277 -7.27 4.81 -7.03
C PRO A 277 -7.27 4.09 -5.68
N ILE A 278 -8.06 3.02 -5.56
CA ILE A 278 -8.16 2.20 -4.34
C ILE A 278 -7.74 0.79 -4.67
N VAL A 279 -6.84 0.20 -3.90
CA VAL A 279 -6.43 -1.20 -4.02
C VAL A 279 -7.05 -2.03 -2.89
N LEU A 280 -7.70 -3.12 -3.25
CA LEU A 280 -7.96 -4.20 -2.31
C LEU A 280 -6.70 -5.04 -2.15
N GLU A 281 -6.19 -5.15 -0.93
CA GLU A 281 -5.02 -5.96 -0.61
C GLU A 281 -5.41 -7.20 0.19
N ARG A 282 -4.86 -8.36 -0.22
CA ARG A 282 -5.06 -9.64 0.44
C ARG A 282 -3.79 -10.46 0.37
N ASP A 283 -3.10 -10.66 1.52
CA ASP A 283 -1.80 -11.31 1.61
C ASP A 283 -1.85 -12.70 2.21
N GLN A 284 -2.83 -12.93 3.07
CA GLN A 284 -3.03 -14.21 3.73
C GLN A 284 -4.44 -14.72 3.48
N ASN A 285 -4.62 -16.04 3.63
CA ASN A 285 -5.93 -16.68 3.41
C ASN A 285 -6.58 -16.24 2.09
N VAL A 286 -5.76 -16.11 1.04
CA VAL A 286 -6.20 -15.58 -0.26
C VAL A 286 -7.32 -16.45 -0.82
N PRO A 287 -8.55 -15.94 -1.00
CA PRO A 287 -9.64 -16.73 -1.54
C PRO A 287 -9.49 -16.91 -3.06
N ALA A 288 -10.33 -17.76 -3.66
CA ALA A 288 -10.46 -17.82 -5.11
C ALA A 288 -10.85 -16.44 -5.68
N LEU A 289 -10.50 -16.18 -6.93
CA LEU A 289 -10.67 -14.87 -7.60
C LEU A 289 -12.12 -14.35 -7.47
N GLU A 290 -13.13 -15.22 -7.55
CA GLU A 290 -14.55 -14.83 -7.36
C GLU A 290 -14.79 -14.21 -5.97
N GLY A 291 -14.13 -14.70 -4.93
CA GLY A 291 -14.19 -14.12 -3.58
C GLY A 291 -13.63 -12.71 -3.56
N LEU A 292 -12.47 -12.49 -4.16
CA LEU A 292 -11.83 -11.18 -4.29
C LEU A 292 -12.72 -10.21 -5.10
N LEU A 293 -13.32 -10.65 -6.18
CA LEU A 293 -14.23 -9.81 -6.98
C LEU A 293 -15.48 -9.39 -6.21
N ARG A 294 -16.03 -10.26 -5.34
CA ARG A 294 -17.13 -9.88 -4.45
C ARG A 294 -16.71 -8.85 -3.41
N GLU A 295 -15.50 -8.98 -2.88
CA GLU A 295 -14.94 -8.03 -1.93
C GLU A 295 -14.65 -6.67 -2.61
N MET A 296 -14.06 -6.67 -3.79
CA MET A 296 -13.90 -5.45 -4.61
C MET A 296 -15.23 -4.75 -4.89
N ALA A 297 -16.30 -5.50 -5.12
CA ALA A 297 -17.64 -4.92 -5.29
C ALA A 297 -18.12 -4.20 -4.03
N ARG A 298 -17.80 -4.71 -2.82
CA ARG A 298 -18.09 -4.01 -1.54
C ARG A 298 -17.27 -2.72 -1.42
N VAL A 299 -15.98 -2.78 -1.74
CA VAL A 299 -15.10 -1.60 -1.74
C VAL A 299 -15.61 -0.55 -2.72
N ARG A 300 -15.98 -0.95 -3.94
CA ARG A 300 -16.54 -0.06 -4.96
C ARG A 300 -17.85 0.58 -4.52
N ALA A 301 -18.74 -0.19 -3.86
CA ALA A 301 -19.98 0.34 -3.32
C ALA A 301 -19.73 1.36 -2.20
N ALA A 302 -18.75 1.09 -1.33
CA ALA A 302 -18.33 2.03 -0.29
C ALA A 302 -17.71 3.30 -0.87
N ALA A 303 -16.99 3.18 -1.97
CA ALA A 303 -16.40 4.34 -2.69
C ALA A 303 -17.44 5.16 -3.49
N GLY A 304 -18.73 4.93 -3.30
CA GLY A 304 -19.79 5.70 -3.97
C GLY A 304 -20.08 5.26 -5.41
N GLY A 305 -19.68 4.04 -5.78
CA GLY A 305 -19.88 3.53 -7.13
C GLY A 305 -19.00 4.24 -8.16
N LEU A 306 -17.75 4.53 -7.81
CA LEU A 306 -16.75 5.05 -8.75
C LEU A 306 -16.79 4.26 -10.07
N PRO A 307 -16.75 4.96 -11.22
CA PRO A 307 -16.94 4.34 -12.52
C PRO A 307 -15.87 3.32 -12.88
#